data_b04e8b80ebb7de29ee66847f9652dd2a
#
_entry.id   b04e8b80ebb7de29ee66847f9652dd2a
#
_cell.length_a   1.000
_cell.length_b   1.000
_cell.length_c   1.000
_cell.angle_alpha   90.00
_cell.angle_beta   90.00
_cell.angle_gamma   90.00
#
_symmetry.space_group_name_H-M   'P 1'
#
loop_
_entity.id
_entity.type
_entity.pdbx_description
1 polymer ?
#
loop_
_entity_poly.entity_id
_entity_poly.type
_entity_poly.pdbx_seq_one_letter_code
_entity_poly.pdbx_strand_id
1 'polypeptide(L)'
;MARRGDKLREHILWAAKDVFLEMGFERASMDVVASRAETSKRSLYAHFASKEKLFLAVIEMVRGLFLSRVGEPGDYSEKPAEALAKFCGRYLEVLLYESQVRMIRVSTAEAERLPKQAAEYFDVLFTEVHARLSAYLKTAFSLSARTSAEAAQKLLGQVLYPGFQRALFSMDKLAKSFDHEALSPDFDLKPIRKAVADLIESLPKH
;
A
#
# COMPACT_ATOMS: atom_id res chain seq x y z
N MET A 1 -21.56 11.15 13.82
CA MET A 1 -21.12 12.43 13.24
C MET A 1 -19.72 12.74 13.74
N ALA A 2 -18.72 12.90 12.85
CA ALA A 2 -17.37 13.30 13.23
C ALA A 2 -17.39 14.71 13.85
N ARG A 3 -16.66 14.88 14.97
CA ARG A 3 -16.53 16.19 15.64
C ARG A 3 -15.79 17.17 14.72
N ARG A 4 -16.05 18.49 14.86
CA ARG A 4 -15.36 19.52 14.04
C ARG A 4 -13.83 19.40 14.07
N GLY A 5 -13.26 18.97 15.20
CA GLY A 5 -11.82 18.71 15.36
C GLY A 5 -11.33 17.53 14.53
N ASP A 6 -12.12 16.46 14.37
CA ASP A 6 -11.74 15.27 13.59
C ASP A 6 -11.66 15.60 12.09
N LYS A 7 -12.60 16.40 11.57
CA LYS A 7 -12.55 16.86 10.17
C LYS A 7 -11.35 17.74 9.87
N LEU A 8 -10.99 18.65 10.79
CA LEU A 8 -9.81 19.47 10.63
C LEU A 8 -8.52 18.63 10.69
N ARG A 9 -8.46 17.66 11.60
CA ARG A 9 -7.33 16.72 11.69
C ARG A 9 -7.14 15.94 10.39
N GLU A 10 -8.21 15.41 9.83
CA GLU A 10 -8.19 14.70 8.56
C GLU A 10 -7.75 15.61 7.41
N HIS A 11 -8.27 16.82 7.33
CA HIS A 11 -7.88 17.82 6.32
C HIS A 11 -6.38 18.16 6.41
N ILE A 12 -5.85 18.34 7.62
CA ILE A 12 -4.42 18.55 7.84
C ILE A 12 -3.60 17.35 7.34
N LEU A 13 -4.04 16.11 7.58
CA LEU A 13 -3.34 14.91 7.14
C LEU A 13 -3.26 14.81 5.60
N TRP A 14 -4.33 15.13 4.89
CA TRP A 14 -4.32 15.17 3.42
C TRP A 14 -3.37 16.23 2.89
N ALA A 15 -3.42 17.46 3.42
CA ALA A 15 -2.50 18.52 3.05
C ALA A 15 -1.03 18.16 3.35
N ALA A 16 -0.77 17.56 4.50
CA ALA A 16 0.56 17.11 4.90
C ALA A 16 1.08 16.00 3.97
N LYS A 17 0.23 15.03 3.60
CA LYS A 17 0.59 14.00 2.64
C LYS A 17 1.07 14.63 1.33
N ASP A 18 0.33 15.57 0.79
CA ASP A 18 0.70 16.22 -0.48
C ASP A 18 2.00 17.00 -0.36
N VAL A 19 2.21 17.73 0.74
CA VAL A 19 3.47 18.43 1.02
C VAL A 19 4.66 17.47 1.11
N PHE A 20 4.51 16.34 1.82
CA PHE A 20 5.58 15.34 1.91
C PHE A 20 5.87 14.67 0.57
N LEU A 21 4.87 14.41 -0.25
CA LEU A 21 5.04 13.84 -1.59
C LEU A 21 5.72 14.80 -2.58
N GLU A 22 5.45 16.10 -2.46
CA GLU A 22 6.02 17.13 -3.33
C GLU A 22 7.45 17.51 -2.94
N MET A 23 7.71 17.66 -1.65
CA MET A 23 8.95 18.24 -1.14
C MET A 23 9.90 17.25 -0.48
N GLY A 24 9.43 16.03 -0.16
CA GLY A 24 10.11 15.10 0.75
C GLY A 24 10.00 15.54 2.20
N PHE A 25 10.43 14.66 3.13
CA PHE A 25 10.33 14.95 4.56
C PHE A 25 11.23 16.12 4.99
N GLU A 26 12.49 16.15 4.52
CA GLU A 26 13.48 17.16 4.96
C GLU A 26 13.03 18.59 4.67
N ARG A 27 12.62 18.87 3.43
CA ARG A 27 12.25 20.22 2.98
C ARG A 27 10.84 20.64 3.42
N ALA A 28 9.99 19.69 3.79
CA ALA A 28 8.67 19.96 4.33
C ALA A 28 8.79 20.68 5.69
N SER A 29 7.90 21.66 5.94
CA SER A 29 7.81 22.34 7.22
C SER A 29 6.37 22.43 7.71
N MET A 30 6.20 22.57 9.03
CA MET A 30 4.87 22.78 9.64
C MET A 30 4.19 24.03 9.07
N ASP A 31 4.96 25.04 8.69
CA ASP A 31 4.44 26.28 8.11
C ASP A 31 3.82 26.05 6.72
N VAL A 32 4.51 25.29 5.87
CA VAL A 32 4.01 24.93 4.55
C VAL A 32 2.74 24.09 4.67
N VAL A 33 2.72 23.14 5.61
CA VAL A 33 1.52 22.33 5.87
C VAL A 33 0.36 23.18 6.37
N ALA A 34 0.59 24.10 7.32
CA ALA A 34 -0.46 24.97 7.83
C ALA A 34 -1.06 25.84 6.72
N SER A 35 -0.20 26.40 5.84
CA SER A 35 -0.64 27.15 4.69
C SER A 35 -1.45 26.32 3.70
N ARG A 36 -0.98 25.10 3.35
CA ARG A 36 -1.66 24.18 2.45
C ARG A 36 -3.02 23.69 2.99
N ALA A 37 -3.08 23.49 4.32
CA ALA A 37 -4.30 23.10 5.02
C ALA A 37 -5.21 24.30 5.37
N GLU A 38 -4.89 25.50 4.91
CA GLU A 38 -5.67 26.72 5.20
C GLU A 38 -6.00 26.87 6.69
N THR A 39 -5.04 26.49 7.57
CA THR A 39 -5.23 26.54 9.02
C THR A 39 -4.13 27.36 9.70
N SER A 40 -4.37 27.77 10.96
CA SER A 40 -3.34 28.46 11.73
C SER A 40 -2.27 27.48 12.22
N LYS A 41 -1.02 27.97 12.36
CA LYS A 41 0.06 27.22 13.02
C LYS A 41 -0.36 26.69 14.41
N ARG A 42 -1.05 27.52 15.19
CA ARG A 42 -1.57 27.14 16.51
C ARG A 42 -2.51 25.93 16.42
N SER A 43 -3.43 25.91 15.46
CA SER A 43 -4.34 24.79 15.24
C SER A 43 -3.60 23.54 14.80
N LEU A 44 -2.62 23.67 13.90
CA LEU A 44 -1.79 22.55 13.47
C LEU A 44 -1.02 21.92 14.63
N TYR A 45 -0.33 22.75 15.44
CA TYR A 45 0.42 22.27 16.62
C TYR A 45 -0.47 21.72 17.73
N ALA A 46 -1.74 22.14 17.81
CA ALA A 46 -2.71 21.52 18.73
C ALA A 46 -3.06 20.06 18.34
N HIS A 47 -2.96 19.71 17.05
CA HIS A 47 -3.20 18.34 16.56
C HIS A 47 -1.93 17.50 16.48
N PHE A 48 -0.80 18.12 16.10
CA PHE A 48 0.47 17.41 15.84
C PHE A 48 1.64 18.19 16.42
N ALA A 49 2.23 17.65 17.48
CA ALA A 49 3.28 18.33 18.27
C ALA A 49 4.58 18.59 17.49
N SER A 50 4.85 17.83 16.41
CA SER A 50 6.04 17.99 15.58
C SER A 50 5.82 17.47 14.15
N LYS A 51 6.75 17.78 13.25
CA LYS A 51 6.77 17.29 11.87
C LYS A 51 6.84 15.75 11.82
N GLU A 52 7.62 15.14 12.70
CA GLU A 52 7.74 13.70 12.83
C GLU A 52 6.41 13.06 13.23
N LYS A 53 5.72 13.62 14.22
CA LYS A 53 4.40 13.14 14.66
C LYS A 53 3.35 13.29 13.56
N LEU A 54 3.41 14.37 12.79
CA LEU A 54 2.54 14.57 11.64
C LEU A 54 2.83 13.55 10.54
N PHE A 55 4.11 13.31 10.22
CA PHE A 55 4.52 12.34 9.23
C PHE A 55 4.07 10.91 9.58
N LEU A 56 4.23 10.52 10.85
CA LEU A 56 3.72 9.24 11.37
C LEU A 56 2.21 9.09 11.18
N ALA A 57 1.46 10.14 11.49
CA ALA A 57 0.02 10.12 11.32
C ALA A 57 -0.39 10.07 9.84
N VAL A 58 0.40 10.65 8.92
CA VAL A 58 0.21 10.50 7.48
C VAL A 58 0.48 9.06 7.04
N ILE A 59 1.57 8.43 7.51
CA ILE A 59 1.86 7.02 7.22
C ILE A 59 0.71 6.13 7.69
N GLU A 60 0.19 6.34 8.90
CA GLU A 60 -0.93 5.55 9.43
C GLU A 60 -2.22 5.73 8.60
N MET A 61 -2.51 6.96 8.17
CA MET A 61 -3.64 7.24 7.26
C MET A 61 -3.47 6.51 5.92
N VAL A 62 -2.29 6.61 5.30
CA VAL A 62 -2.00 5.97 4.00
C VAL A 62 -2.04 4.44 4.14
N ARG A 63 -1.57 3.92 5.27
CA ARG A 63 -1.69 2.52 5.66
C ARG A 63 -3.13 2.01 5.61
N GLY A 64 -4.02 2.68 6.36
CA GLY A 64 -5.43 2.28 6.41
C GLY A 64 -6.08 2.30 5.02
N LEU A 65 -5.79 3.33 4.22
CA LEU A 65 -6.26 3.43 2.85
C LEU A 65 -5.72 2.31 1.95
N PHE A 66 -4.45 1.96 2.08
CA PHE A 66 -3.84 0.89 1.30
C PHE A 66 -4.51 -0.45 1.58
N LEU A 67 -4.62 -0.84 2.85
CA LEU A 67 -5.21 -2.10 3.26
C LEU A 67 -6.69 -2.22 2.89
N SER A 68 -7.46 -1.13 3.00
CA SER A 68 -8.86 -1.11 2.60
C SER A 68 -9.05 -1.26 1.09
N ARG A 69 -8.13 -0.73 0.29
CA ARG A 69 -8.17 -0.81 -1.17
C ARG A 69 -7.76 -2.18 -1.71
N VAL A 70 -6.81 -2.83 -1.05
CA VAL A 70 -6.34 -4.17 -1.43
C VAL A 70 -7.36 -5.25 -1.03
N GLY A 71 -8.07 -5.09 0.09
CA GLY A 71 -9.07 -6.06 0.57
C GLY A 71 -8.50 -7.44 0.91
N GLU A 72 -9.35 -8.45 0.86
CA GLU A 72 -9.00 -9.85 1.09
C GLU A 72 -9.13 -10.67 -0.22
N PRO A 73 -8.33 -11.73 -0.44
CA PRO A 73 -8.44 -12.52 -1.67
C PRO A 73 -9.85 -13.09 -1.91
N GLY A 74 -10.56 -13.47 -0.85
CA GLY A 74 -11.93 -14.01 -0.95
C GLY A 74 -12.98 -13.01 -1.45
N ASP A 75 -12.71 -11.69 -1.36
CA ASP A 75 -13.65 -10.66 -1.80
C ASP A 75 -13.78 -10.60 -3.33
N TYR A 76 -12.83 -11.17 -4.07
CA TYR A 76 -12.73 -11.00 -5.52
C TYR A 76 -13.41 -12.07 -6.35
N SER A 77 -13.57 -13.29 -5.83
CA SER A 77 -14.20 -14.40 -6.54
C SER A 77 -14.39 -15.63 -5.63
N GLU A 78 -15.43 -16.40 -5.89
CA GLU A 78 -15.59 -17.73 -5.30
C GLU A 78 -14.61 -18.77 -5.89
N LYS A 79 -14.08 -18.53 -7.10
CA LYS A 79 -13.09 -19.40 -7.75
C LYS A 79 -11.69 -19.06 -7.29
N PRO A 80 -10.95 -19.95 -6.60
CA PRO A 80 -9.67 -19.62 -6.00
C PRO A 80 -8.62 -19.05 -6.95
N ALA A 81 -8.49 -19.58 -8.16
CA ALA A 81 -7.55 -19.07 -9.14
C ALA A 81 -7.86 -17.62 -9.57
N GLU A 82 -9.15 -17.31 -9.77
CA GLU A 82 -9.58 -15.96 -10.15
C GLU A 82 -9.48 -14.99 -8.96
N ALA A 83 -9.80 -15.44 -7.75
CA ALA A 83 -9.62 -14.67 -6.52
C ALA A 83 -8.16 -14.24 -6.33
N LEU A 84 -7.22 -15.19 -6.46
CA LEU A 84 -5.79 -14.92 -6.38
C LEU A 84 -5.33 -13.94 -7.47
N ALA A 85 -5.76 -14.15 -8.72
CA ALA A 85 -5.37 -13.30 -9.83
C ALA A 85 -5.85 -11.84 -9.65
N LYS A 86 -7.10 -11.66 -9.27
CA LYS A 86 -7.67 -10.32 -9.05
C LYS A 86 -7.08 -9.64 -7.82
N PHE A 87 -6.92 -10.36 -6.71
CA PHE A 87 -6.26 -9.83 -5.51
C PHE A 87 -4.83 -9.37 -5.81
N CYS A 88 -4.01 -10.20 -6.47
CA CYS A 88 -2.66 -9.83 -6.84
C CYS A 88 -2.62 -8.68 -7.86
N GLY A 89 -3.58 -8.65 -8.80
CA GLY A 89 -3.75 -7.53 -9.74
C GLY A 89 -4.06 -6.23 -9.02
N ARG A 90 -5.03 -6.26 -8.10
CA ARG A 90 -5.39 -5.10 -7.29
C ARG A 90 -4.24 -4.63 -6.41
N TYR A 91 -3.56 -5.55 -5.76
CA TYR A 91 -2.38 -5.23 -4.98
C TYR A 91 -1.31 -4.52 -5.81
N LEU A 92 -0.98 -5.04 -6.99
CA LEU A 92 -0.01 -4.43 -7.88
C LEU A 92 -0.48 -3.06 -8.40
N GLU A 93 -1.73 -2.93 -8.80
CA GLU A 93 -2.33 -1.65 -9.23
C GLU A 93 -2.20 -0.56 -8.15
N VAL A 94 -2.56 -0.87 -6.91
CA VAL A 94 -2.47 0.08 -5.79
C VAL A 94 -1.02 0.43 -5.48
N LEU A 95 -0.08 -0.55 -5.57
CA LEU A 95 1.34 -0.29 -5.39
C LEU A 95 1.94 0.61 -6.48
N LEU A 96 1.49 0.46 -7.74
CA LEU A 96 2.00 1.22 -8.89
C LEU A 96 1.33 2.59 -9.04
N TYR A 97 0.38 2.95 -8.17
CA TYR A 97 -0.20 4.27 -8.16
C TYR A 97 0.85 5.34 -7.81
N GLU A 98 0.90 6.44 -8.58
CA GLU A 98 1.96 7.46 -8.48
C GLU A 98 2.16 7.95 -7.04
N SER A 99 1.08 8.28 -6.35
CA SER A 99 1.12 8.77 -4.96
C SER A 99 1.68 7.70 -4.00
N GLN A 100 1.37 6.42 -4.24
CA GLN A 100 1.89 5.31 -3.45
C GLN A 100 3.39 5.10 -3.66
N VAL A 101 3.84 5.06 -4.91
CA VAL A 101 5.27 4.95 -5.25
C VAL A 101 6.08 6.12 -4.67
N ARG A 102 5.56 7.34 -4.76
CA ARG A 102 6.20 8.52 -4.14
C ARG A 102 6.30 8.38 -2.62
N MET A 103 5.25 7.91 -1.94
CA MET A 103 5.28 7.71 -0.49
C MET A 103 6.30 6.64 -0.09
N ILE A 104 6.39 5.54 -0.84
CA ILE A 104 7.42 4.50 -0.62
C ILE A 104 8.82 5.09 -0.74
N ARG A 105 9.09 5.89 -1.77
CA ARG A 105 10.39 6.55 -1.95
C ARG A 105 10.73 7.49 -0.80
N VAL A 106 9.78 8.32 -0.36
CA VAL A 106 9.97 9.22 0.79
C VAL A 106 10.24 8.41 2.07
N SER A 107 9.47 7.38 2.34
CA SER A 107 9.66 6.52 3.52
C SER A 107 11.00 5.77 3.48
N THR A 108 11.42 5.30 2.30
CA THR A 108 12.71 4.64 2.13
C THR A 108 13.88 5.61 2.31
N ALA A 109 13.78 6.84 1.81
CA ALA A 109 14.81 7.87 1.99
C ALA A 109 15.01 8.26 3.47
N GLU A 110 13.96 8.15 4.28
CA GLU A 110 14.01 8.46 5.72
C GLU A 110 14.25 7.23 6.61
N ALA A 111 14.49 6.06 6.03
CA ALA A 111 14.55 4.80 6.77
C ALA A 111 15.66 4.75 7.83
N GLU A 112 16.82 5.35 7.55
CA GLU A 112 17.91 5.41 8.54
C GLU A 112 17.59 6.34 9.71
N ARG A 113 16.84 7.41 9.45
CA ARG A 113 16.46 8.39 10.46
C ARG A 113 15.21 7.99 11.25
N LEU A 114 14.27 7.32 10.59
CA LEU A 114 12.98 6.88 11.14
C LEU A 114 12.80 5.36 10.95
N PRO A 115 13.70 4.51 11.48
CA PRO A 115 13.72 3.09 11.17
C PRO A 115 12.45 2.36 11.59
N LYS A 116 11.87 2.72 12.74
CA LYS A 116 10.62 2.13 13.22
C LYS A 116 9.47 2.39 12.25
N GLN A 117 9.36 3.61 11.77
CA GLN A 117 8.28 4.03 10.88
C GLN A 117 8.43 3.43 9.47
N ALA A 118 9.66 3.33 9.00
CA ALA A 118 9.95 2.66 7.74
C ALA A 118 9.60 1.16 7.84
N ALA A 119 9.92 0.51 8.96
CA ALA A 119 9.54 -0.88 9.21
C ALA A 119 8.01 -1.06 9.28
N GLU A 120 7.30 -0.21 10.04
CA GLU A 120 5.84 -0.24 10.13
C GLU A 120 5.18 -0.05 8.75
N TYR A 121 5.75 0.82 7.90
CA TYR A 121 5.24 1.02 6.55
C TYR A 121 5.54 -0.17 5.62
N PHE A 122 6.72 -0.76 5.73
CA PHE A 122 7.07 -1.99 5.04
C PHE A 122 6.12 -3.14 5.40
N ASP A 123 5.84 -3.32 6.68
CA ASP A 123 4.97 -4.38 7.17
C ASP A 123 3.57 -4.32 6.55
N VAL A 124 3.04 -3.12 6.41
CA VAL A 124 1.72 -2.93 5.78
C VAL A 124 1.73 -3.27 4.30
N LEU A 125 2.76 -2.82 3.60
CA LEU A 125 2.82 -3.01 2.15
C LEU A 125 3.10 -4.46 1.76
N PHE A 126 3.90 -5.16 2.55
CA PHE A 126 4.44 -6.47 2.15
C PHE A 126 4.09 -7.59 3.14
N THR A 127 4.36 -7.41 4.44
CA THR A 127 4.16 -8.47 5.44
C THR A 127 2.68 -8.78 5.62
N GLU A 128 1.83 -7.77 5.73
CA GLU A 128 0.39 -7.93 5.89
C GLU A 128 -0.26 -8.56 4.65
N VAL A 129 0.11 -8.12 3.45
CA VAL A 129 -0.40 -8.69 2.20
C VAL A 129 0.05 -10.15 2.05
N HIS A 130 1.30 -10.47 2.41
CA HIS A 130 1.79 -11.84 2.45
C HIS A 130 0.97 -12.69 3.43
N ALA A 131 0.66 -12.18 4.62
CA ALA A 131 -0.14 -12.89 5.62
C ALA A 131 -1.55 -13.19 5.12
N ARG A 132 -2.25 -12.22 4.51
CA ARG A 132 -3.58 -12.39 3.89
C ARG A 132 -3.55 -13.45 2.81
N LEU A 133 -2.59 -13.36 1.89
CA LEU A 133 -2.44 -14.32 0.80
C LEU A 133 -2.12 -15.72 1.32
N SER A 134 -1.22 -15.84 2.30
CA SER A 134 -0.87 -17.11 2.94
C SER A 134 -2.08 -17.75 3.63
N ALA A 135 -2.86 -16.98 4.39
CA ALA A 135 -4.07 -17.45 5.06
C ALA A 135 -5.11 -17.97 4.06
N TYR A 136 -5.30 -17.24 2.97
CA TYR A 136 -6.20 -17.64 1.89
C TYR A 136 -5.74 -18.94 1.22
N LEU A 137 -4.47 -19.03 0.81
CA LEU A 137 -3.90 -20.25 0.20
C LEU A 137 -4.01 -21.46 1.12
N LYS A 138 -3.75 -21.28 2.41
CA LYS A 138 -3.91 -22.34 3.42
C LYS A 138 -5.31 -22.92 3.41
N THR A 139 -6.32 -22.07 3.39
CA THR A 139 -7.73 -22.50 3.46
C THR A 139 -8.23 -23.05 2.13
N ALA A 140 -8.00 -22.31 1.03
CA ALA A 140 -8.53 -22.65 -0.29
C ALA A 140 -7.94 -23.92 -0.89
N PHE A 141 -6.69 -24.27 -0.53
CA PHE A 141 -5.96 -25.43 -1.06
C PHE A 141 -5.56 -26.44 0.01
N SER A 142 -6.10 -26.34 1.24
CA SER A 142 -5.82 -27.24 2.36
C SER A 142 -4.32 -27.40 2.67
N LEU A 143 -3.53 -26.34 2.53
CA LEU A 143 -2.08 -26.37 2.69
C LEU A 143 -1.65 -26.27 4.16
N SER A 144 -0.45 -26.76 4.47
CA SER A 144 0.20 -26.46 5.75
C SER A 144 0.54 -24.97 5.87
N ALA A 145 0.72 -24.46 7.09
CA ALA A 145 1.12 -23.08 7.32
C ALA A 145 2.45 -22.72 6.62
N ARG A 146 3.40 -23.65 6.61
CA ARG A 146 4.68 -23.49 5.94
C ARG A 146 4.53 -23.43 4.43
N THR A 147 3.85 -24.39 3.84
CA THR A 147 3.64 -24.47 2.38
C THR A 147 2.88 -23.26 1.85
N SER A 148 1.85 -22.81 2.58
CA SER A 148 1.06 -21.63 2.19
C SER A 148 1.89 -20.34 2.25
N ALA A 149 2.76 -20.17 3.25
CA ALA A 149 3.66 -19.03 3.35
C ALA A 149 4.70 -18.99 2.22
N GLU A 150 5.33 -20.14 1.92
CA GLU A 150 6.27 -20.30 0.81
C GLU A 150 5.59 -20.03 -0.55
N ALA A 151 4.38 -20.52 -0.75
CA ALA A 151 3.58 -20.29 -1.95
C ALA A 151 3.20 -18.80 -2.12
N ALA A 152 2.78 -18.14 -1.04
CA ALA A 152 2.49 -16.71 -1.04
C ALA A 152 3.72 -15.89 -1.39
N GLN A 153 4.87 -16.18 -0.79
CA GLN A 153 6.14 -15.51 -1.08
C GLN A 153 6.55 -15.67 -2.55
N LYS A 154 6.44 -16.87 -3.10
CA LYS A 154 6.75 -17.16 -4.50
C LYS A 154 5.85 -16.36 -5.45
N LEU A 155 4.54 -16.36 -5.20
CA LEU A 155 3.57 -15.64 -6.03
C LEU A 155 3.80 -14.13 -6.00
N LEU A 156 3.96 -13.56 -4.81
CA LEU A 156 4.23 -12.12 -4.65
C LEU A 156 5.55 -11.71 -5.32
N GLY A 157 6.59 -12.55 -5.22
CA GLY A 157 7.85 -12.31 -5.93
C GLY A 157 7.67 -12.22 -7.43
N GLN A 158 6.90 -13.12 -8.03
CA GLN A 158 6.59 -13.10 -9.47
C GLN A 158 5.72 -11.90 -9.88
N VAL A 159 4.75 -11.52 -9.05
CA VAL A 159 3.85 -10.39 -9.30
C VAL A 159 4.60 -9.05 -9.23
N LEU A 160 5.51 -8.91 -8.27
CA LEU A 160 6.22 -7.65 -8.05
C LEU A 160 7.41 -7.45 -9.00
N TYR A 161 8.08 -8.52 -9.39
CA TYR A 161 9.27 -8.42 -10.25
C TYR A 161 8.90 -8.56 -11.74
N PRO A 162 9.46 -7.71 -12.61
CA PRO A 162 10.31 -6.54 -12.33
C PRO A 162 9.54 -5.21 -12.21
N GLY A 163 8.20 -5.22 -12.40
CA GLY A 163 7.39 -4.02 -12.59
C GLY A 163 7.46 -3.04 -11.42
N PHE A 164 7.35 -3.54 -10.20
CA PHE A 164 7.41 -2.69 -9.01
C PHE A 164 8.80 -2.04 -8.82
N GLN A 165 9.89 -2.79 -9.04
CA GLN A 165 11.25 -2.25 -8.97
C GLN A 165 11.48 -1.17 -10.03
N ARG A 166 11.05 -1.41 -11.28
CA ARG A 166 11.13 -0.42 -12.37
C ARG A 166 10.37 0.87 -12.02
N ALA A 167 9.19 0.72 -11.43
CA ALA A 167 8.40 1.85 -10.94
C ALA A 167 9.14 2.66 -9.88
N LEU A 168 9.79 2.00 -8.90
CA LEU A 168 10.60 2.67 -7.87
C LEU A 168 11.78 3.47 -8.45
N PHE A 169 12.36 3.01 -9.56
CA PHE A 169 13.47 3.70 -10.26
C PHE A 169 12.99 4.69 -11.34
N SER A 170 11.71 5.04 -11.39
CA SER A 170 11.12 5.95 -12.40
C SER A 170 11.31 5.48 -13.85
N MET A 171 11.44 4.19 -14.07
CA MET A 171 11.64 3.63 -15.42
C MET A 171 10.32 3.49 -16.19
N ASP A 172 9.20 3.49 -15.49
CA ASP A 172 7.88 3.31 -16.08
C ASP A 172 6.96 4.47 -15.71
N LYS A 173 6.00 4.78 -16.59
CA LYS A 173 4.97 5.78 -16.32
C LYS A 173 3.96 5.22 -15.33
N LEU A 174 3.73 5.95 -14.26
CA LEU A 174 2.81 5.56 -13.20
C LEU A 174 1.39 6.04 -13.46
N ALA A 175 0.39 5.28 -13.01
CA ALA A 175 -1.01 5.69 -13.05
C ALA A 175 -1.24 6.83 -12.05
N LYS A 176 -1.93 7.90 -12.51
CA LYS A 176 -2.29 9.06 -11.70
C LYS A 176 -3.67 8.94 -11.06
N SER A 177 -4.45 8.00 -11.53
CA SER A 177 -5.79 7.66 -11.01
C SER A 177 -6.03 6.17 -11.21
N PHE A 178 -6.88 5.61 -10.40
CA PHE A 178 -7.42 4.24 -10.51
C PHE A 178 -8.77 4.20 -9.80
N ASP A 179 -9.57 3.19 -10.05
CA ASP A 179 -10.81 2.96 -9.32
C ASP A 179 -10.49 2.63 -7.85
N HIS A 180 -11.05 3.40 -6.92
CA HIS A 180 -10.79 3.20 -5.48
C HIS A 180 -11.53 2.00 -4.89
N GLU A 181 -12.57 1.50 -5.55
CA GLU A 181 -13.45 0.44 -5.06
C GLU A 181 -13.16 -0.92 -5.71
N ALA A 182 -12.69 -0.91 -6.96
CA ALA A 182 -12.48 -2.13 -7.73
C ALA A 182 -11.16 -2.12 -8.50
N LEU A 183 -10.72 -3.30 -8.94
CA LEU A 183 -9.64 -3.43 -9.91
C LEU A 183 -10.07 -2.83 -11.25
N SER A 184 -9.24 -1.98 -11.83
CA SER A 184 -9.53 -1.33 -13.11
C SER A 184 -9.78 -2.35 -14.22
N PRO A 185 -10.84 -2.18 -15.03
CA PRO A 185 -11.21 -3.15 -16.07
C PRO A 185 -10.13 -3.38 -17.14
N ASP A 186 -9.29 -2.39 -17.36
CA ASP A 186 -8.19 -2.38 -18.34
C ASP A 186 -6.86 -2.87 -17.76
N PHE A 187 -6.82 -3.24 -16.46
CA PHE A 187 -5.61 -3.77 -15.84
C PHE A 187 -5.24 -5.13 -16.46
N ASP A 188 -4.00 -5.26 -16.97
CA ASP A 188 -3.54 -6.50 -17.59
C ASP A 188 -3.27 -7.61 -16.57
N LEU A 189 -4.24 -8.48 -16.40
CA LEU A 189 -4.16 -9.65 -15.53
C LEU A 189 -3.47 -10.87 -16.17
N LYS A 190 -3.13 -10.86 -17.46
CA LYS A 190 -2.58 -12.04 -18.13
C LYS A 190 -1.31 -12.59 -17.49
N PRO A 191 -0.29 -11.76 -17.18
CA PRO A 191 0.92 -12.26 -16.51
C PRO A 191 0.62 -12.85 -15.13
N ILE A 192 -0.29 -12.21 -14.39
CA ILE A 192 -0.65 -12.64 -13.02
C ILE A 192 -1.44 -13.96 -13.07
N ARG A 193 -2.40 -14.10 -13.99
CA ARG A 193 -3.13 -15.37 -14.18
C ARG A 193 -2.19 -16.52 -14.52
N LYS A 194 -1.16 -16.26 -15.35
CA LYS A 194 -0.13 -17.26 -15.63
C LYS A 194 0.64 -17.64 -14.37
N ALA A 195 1.12 -16.66 -13.59
CA ALA A 195 1.84 -16.93 -12.34
C ALA A 195 0.98 -17.72 -11.33
N VAL A 196 -0.31 -17.41 -11.24
CA VAL A 196 -1.27 -18.15 -10.40
C VAL A 196 -1.47 -19.59 -10.90
N ALA A 197 -1.61 -19.80 -12.22
CA ALA A 197 -1.73 -21.15 -12.79
C ALA A 197 -0.48 -21.99 -12.50
N ASP A 198 0.71 -21.44 -12.79
CA ASP A 198 2.00 -22.09 -12.54
C ASP A 198 2.17 -22.42 -11.05
N LEU A 199 1.71 -21.52 -10.16
CA LEU A 199 1.71 -21.80 -8.72
C LEU A 199 0.81 -22.99 -8.38
N ILE A 200 -0.47 -22.94 -8.81
CA ILE A 200 -1.47 -23.98 -8.47
C ILE A 200 -1.01 -25.36 -8.98
N GLU A 201 -0.44 -25.44 -10.18
CA GLU A 201 0.13 -26.68 -10.72
C GLU A 201 1.29 -27.22 -9.87
N SER A 202 2.05 -26.37 -9.21
CA SER A 202 3.18 -26.72 -8.36
C SER A 202 2.80 -27.10 -6.92
N LEU A 203 1.54 -26.90 -6.50
CA LEU A 203 1.08 -27.23 -5.16
C LEU A 203 0.99 -28.76 -4.98
N PRO A 204 1.20 -29.27 -3.74
CA PRO A 204 0.98 -30.69 -3.43
C PRO A 204 -0.47 -31.09 -3.78
N LYS A 205 -0.61 -32.15 -4.54
CA LYS A 205 -1.92 -32.78 -4.78
C LYS A 205 -2.24 -33.70 -3.59
N HIS A 206 -3.36 -33.47 -2.95
CA HIS A 206 -3.89 -34.34 -1.91
C HIS A 206 -4.63 -35.54 -2.51
#